data_ef89ea127dbb9820f38d81af76388601
#
_entry.id   ef89ea127dbb9820f38d81af76388601
#
_cell.length_a   1.000
_cell.length_b   1.000
_cell.length_c   1.000
_cell.angle_alpha   90.00
_cell.angle_beta   90.00
_cell.angle_gamma   90.00
#
_symmetry.space_group_name_H-M   'P 1'
#
loop_
_entity.id
_entity.type
_entity.pdbx_description
1 polymer ?
#
loop_
_entity_poly.entity_id
_entity_poly.type
_entity_poly.pdbx_seq_one_letter_code
_entity_poly.pdbx_strand_id
1 'polypeptide(L)'
;MPPDTPSHEAVLYFRPRASRSSEEFYADPRYGELWVGVRPSVEEVEASTGIRCAHVDTLPDALAKDAGADGVQLRVIAEADENVTALVNTTRQAAGLATDQAATEADARLAEAASELRLVKDAWEVEQLRHAVEVTRAGFDDLIRSIPRAVAHWRGERVLEGAFGAVARQ
;
A
#
# COMPACT_ATOMS: atom_id res chain seq x y z
N MET A 1 7.08 24.68 9.35
CA MET A 1 6.02 24.84 8.35
C MET A 1 5.62 26.31 8.33
N PRO A 2 5.45 26.95 7.16
CA PRO A 2 4.89 28.30 7.08
C PRO A 2 3.45 28.29 7.60
N PRO A 3 3.01 29.37 8.30
CA PRO A 3 1.72 29.42 9.00
C PRO A 3 0.47 29.44 8.08
N ASP A 4 0.63 29.49 6.77
CA ASP A 4 -0.47 29.60 5.80
C ASP A 4 -0.61 28.43 4.82
N THR A 5 -0.02 27.27 5.12
CA THR A 5 -0.23 26.07 4.29
C THR A 5 -1.59 25.47 4.64
N PRO A 6 -2.50 25.26 3.67
CA PRO A 6 -3.78 24.60 3.93
C PRO A 6 -3.53 23.29 4.67
N SER A 7 -4.25 23.05 5.76
CA SER A 7 -4.11 21.80 6.51
C SER A 7 -4.59 20.67 5.63
N HIS A 8 -3.68 19.75 5.30
CA HIS A 8 -4.03 18.51 4.61
C HIS A 8 -4.43 17.49 5.68
N GLU A 9 -5.54 16.82 5.46
CA GLU A 9 -5.95 15.67 6.24
C GLU A 9 -5.69 14.40 5.42
N ALA A 10 -4.94 13.45 6.00
CA ALA A 10 -4.73 12.14 5.44
C ALA A 10 -5.59 11.12 6.19
N VAL A 11 -6.27 10.24 5.45
CA VAL A 11 -7.03 9.12 6.01
C VAL A 11 -6.64 7.86 5.27
N LEU A 12 -6.19 6.85 6.01
CA LEU A 12 -5.86 5.55 5.46
C LEU A 12 -7.06 4.62 5.55
N TYR A 13 -7.62 4.25 4.40
CA TYR A 13 -8.69 3.25 4.30
C TYR A 13 -8.09 1.88 4.02
N PHE A 14 -8.33 0.93 4.91
CA PHE A 14 -7.83 -0.44 4.73
C PHE A 14 -8.82 -1.45 5.33
N ARG A 15 -8.55 -2.75 5.10
CA ARG A 15 -9.31 -3.83 5.70
C ARG A 15 -8.63 -4.27 7.01
N PRO A 16 -9.11 -3.87 8.18
CA PRO A 16 -8.51 -4.21 9.46
C PRO A 16 -8.74 -5.67 9.81
N ARG A 17 -8.20 -6.09 10.96
CA ARG A 17 -8.34 -7.43 11.53
C ARG A 17 -9.81 -7.86 11.59
N ALA A 18 -10.10 -9.06 11.05
CA ALA A 18 -11.40 -9.69 11.16
C ALA A 18 -11.61 -10.31 12.54
N SER A 19 -12.85 -10.36 12.99
CA SER A 19 -13.21 -11.14 14.19
C SER A 19 -12.96 -12.63 13.94
N ARG A 20 -12.46 -13.35 14.95
CA ARG A 20 -12.32 -14.82 14.89
C ARG A 20 -13.65 -15.57 14.69
N SER A 21 -14.75 -14.90 14.94
CA SER A 21 -16.11 -15.43 14.70
C SER A 21 -16.66 -15.10 13.31
N SER A 22 -15.93 -14.31 12.50
CA SER A 22 -16.34 -13.96 11.15
C SER A 22 -15.95 -15.04 10.14
N GLU A 23 -16.75 -15.18 9.09
CA GLU A 23 -16.43 -16.06 7.96
C GLU A 23 -15.12 -15.66 7.27
N GLU A 24 -14.84 -14.37 7.18
CA GLU A 24 -13.60 -13.82 6.59
C GLU A 24 -12.34 -14.40 7.24
N PHE A 25 -12.35 -14.65 8.56
CA PHE A 25 -11.18 -15.18 9.26
C PHE A 25 -10.74 -16.54 8.69
N TYR A 26 -11.68 -17.39 8.26
CA TYR A 26 -11.42 -18.78 7.84
C TYR A 26 -11.49 -18.96 6.33
N ALA A 27 -12.44 -18.30 5.68
CA ALA A 27 -12.81 -18.62 4.30
C ALA A 27 -12.04 -17.80 3.26
N ASP A 28 -11.57 -16.61 3.60
CA ASP A 28 -10.88 -15.73 2.65
C ASP A 28 -9.37 -16.03 2.61
N PRO A 29 -8.84 -16.65 1.52
CA PRO A 29 -7.41 -16.97 1.41
C PRO A 29 -6.52 -15.74 1.21
N ARG A 30 -7.09 -14.57 0.90
CA ARG A 30 -6.34 -13.31 0.70
C ARG A 30 -6.19 -12.51 1.97
N TYR A 31 -7.23 -12.47 2.80
CA TYR A 31 -7.34 -11.56 3.93
C TYR A 31 -7.61 -12.27 5.26
N GLY A 32 -8.05 -13.54 5.23
CA GLY A 32 -8.34 -14.32 6.44
C GLY A 32 -7.08 -14.57 7.26
N GLU A 33 -7.09 -14.18 8.52
CA GLU A 33 -5.93 -14.29 9.40
C GLU A 33 -5.44 -15.72 9.62
N LEU A 34 -6.33 -16.72 9.42
CA LEU A 34 -5.93 -18.13 9.44
C LEU A 34 -4.84 -18.42 8.39
N TRP A 35 -4.90 -17.74 7.24
CA TRP A 35 -4.03 -17.98 6.08
C TRP A 35 -2.85 -17.01 5.99
N VAL A 36 -3.10 -15.74 6.27
CA VAL A 36 -2.11 -14.66 6.04
C VAL A 36 -1.45 -14.15 7.32
N GLY A 37 -1.88 -14.65 8.49
CA GLY A 37 -1.42 -14.16 9.78
C GLY A 37 -2.25 -12.98 10.30
N VAL A 38 -1.90 -12.51 11.50
CA VAL A 38 -2.65 -11.46 12.18
C VAL A 38 -2.49 -10.12 11.46
N ARG A 39 -3.62 -9.55 11.01
CA ARG A 39 -3.68 -8.19 10.48
C ARG A 39 -3.77 -7.17 11.63
N PRO A 40 -3.27 -5.96 11.46
CA PRO A 40 -3.40 -4.92 12.48
C PRO A 40 -4.85 -4.42 12.60
N SER A 41 -5.22 -3.92 13.78
CA SER A 41 -6.46 -3.18 13.97
C SER A 41 -6.33 -1.73 13.47
N VAL A 42 -7.46 -0.99 13.42
CA VAL A 42 -7.47 0.44 13.09
C VAL A 42 -6.58 1.21 14.07
N GLU A 43 -6.76 0.97 15.36
CA GLU A 43 -6.05 1.66 16.44
C GLU A 43 -4.54 1.37 16.39
N GLU A 44 -4.14 0.12 16.08
CA GLU A 44 -2.74 -0.27 15.95
C GLU A 44 -2.06 0.48 14.79
N VAL A 45 -2.75 0.63 13.65
CA VAL A 45 -2.20 1.36 12.49
C VAL A 45 -2.16 2.86 12.78
N GLU A 46 -3.20 3.43 13.38
CA GLU A 46 -3.20 4.85 13.80
C GLU A 46 -2.05 5.15 14.76
N ALA A 47 -1.85 4.29 15.76
CA ALA A 47 -0.78 4.47 16.74
C ALA A 47 0.62 4.37 16.12
N SER A 48 0.81 3.52 15.11
CA SER A 48 2.11 3.31 14.46
C SER A 48 2.43 4.36 13.40
N THR A 49 1.41 4.90 12.70
CA THR A 49 1.61 5.81 11.56
C THR A 49 1.34 7.28 11.91
N GLY A 50 0.54 7.55 12.95
CA GLY A 50 0.02 8.88 13.25
C GLY A 50 -1.00 9.38 12.22
N ILE A 51 -1.48 8.51 11.32
CA ILE A 51 -2.48 8.83 10.29
C ILE A 51 -3.83 8.29 10.74
N ARG A 52 -4.89 9.11 10.62
CA ARG A 52 -6.25 8.64 10.87
C ARG A 52 -6.60 7.48 9.94
N CYS A 53 -7.19 6.43 10.49
CA CYS A 53 -7.55 5.23 9.76
C CYS A 53 -9.06 4.98 9.77
N ALA A 54 -9.54 4.27 8.75
CA ALA A 54 -10.93 3.85 8.65
C ALA A 54 -11.06 2.51 7.92
N HIS A 55 -12.16 1.83 8.14
CA HIS A 55 -12.48 0.61 7.40
C HIS A 55 -12.73 0.94 5.93
N VAL A 56 -12.15 0.16 5.00
CA VAL A 56 -12.27 0.39 3.56
C VAL A 56 -13.72 0.46 3.07
N ASP A 57 -14.63 -0.27 3.71
CA ASP A 57 -16.06 -0.28 3.36
C ASP A 57 -16.75 1.09 3.60
N THR A 58 -16.13 1.99 4.39
CA THR A 58 -16.63 3.35 4.60
C THR A 58 -16.13 4.36 3.57
N LEU A 59 -15.22 3.96 2.69
CA LEU A 59 -14.68 4.82 1.65
C LEU A 59 -15.74 5.39 0.69
N PRO A 60 -16.75 4.62 0.23
CA PRO A 60 -17.80 5.16 -0.64
C PRO A 60 -18.56 6.33 0.01
N ASP A 61 -18.96 6.18 1.27
CA ASP A 61 -19.67 7.23 2.00
C ASP A 61 -18.79 8.46 2.23
N ALA A 62 -17.51 8.25 2.54
CA ALA A 62 -16.55 9.34 2.72
C ALA A 62 -16.32 10.13 1.45
N LEU A 63 -16.25 9.47 0.29
CA LEU A 63 -16.12 10.14 -1.02
C LEU A 63 -17.38 10.90 -1.40
N ALA A 64 -18.56 10.35 -1.09
CA ALA A 64 -19.85 10.95 -1.46
C ALA A 64 -20.22 12.15 -0.58
N LYS A 65 -19.76 12.17 0.66
CA LYS A 65 -20.21 13.12 1.70
C LYS A 65 -20.13 14.58 1.28
N ASP A 66 -19.00 15.00 0.70
CA ASP A 66 -18.74 16.40 0.37
C ASP A 66 -18.48 16.60 -1.14
N ALA A 67 -18.71 15.57 -1.97
CA ALA A 67 -18.46 15.62 -3.39
C ALA A 67 -19.32 16.72 -4.07
N GLY A 68 -18.67 17.69 -4.71
CA GLY A 68 -19.33 18.80 -5.38
C GLY A 68 -19.84 19.91 -4.46
N ALA A 69 -19.85 19.72 -3.14
CA ALA A 69 -20.22 20.76 -2.19
C ALA A 69 -19.09 21.79 -2.06
N ASP A 70 -19.45 23.08 -2.00
CA ASP A 70 -18.52 24.20 -1.78
C ASP A 70 -17.26 24.18 -2.69
N GLY A 71 -17.40 23.63 -3.90
CA GLY A 71 -16.30 23.53 -4.87
C GLY A 71 -15.36 22.33 -4.67
N VAL A 72 -15.68 21.41 -3.77
CA VAL A 72 -14.89 20.17 -3.57
C VAL A 72 -14.88 19.33 -4.84
N GLN A 73 -13.68 18.99 -5.28
CA GLN A 73 -13.43 18.15 -6.45
C GLN A 73 -12.81 16.83 -6.04
N LEU A 74 -13.23 15.73 -6.63
CA LEU A 74 -12.58 14.44 -6.47
C LEU A 74 -11.43 14.29 -7.47
N ARG A 75 -10.34 13.64 -7.04
CA ARG A 75 -9.21 13.26 -7.89
C ARG A 75 -8.81 11.81 -7.57
N VAL A 76 -8.29 11.10 -8.56
CA VAL A 76 -7.87 9.72 -8.41
C VAL A 76 -6.60 9.45 -9.21
N ILE A 77 -5.73 8.62 -8.66
CA ILE A 77 -4.61 8.01 -9.43
C ILE A 77 -5.18 6.75 -10.08
N ALA A 78 -5.68 6.88 -11.31
CA ALA A 78 -6.52 5.91 -11.98
C ALA A 78 -5.85 4.54 -12.18
N GLU A 79 -4.53 4.50 -12.38
CA GLU A 79 -3.79 3.26 -12.61
C GLU A 79 -3.49 2.46 -11.34
N ALA A 80 -3.74 3.04 -10.15
CA ALA A 80 -3.41 2.38 -8.89
C ALA A 80 -4.40 1.25 -8.53
N ASP A 81 -5.71 1.47 -8.76
CA ASP A 81 -6.78 0.50 -8.49
C ASP A 81 -8.01 0.80 -9.36
N GLU A 82 -8.44 -0.20 -10.16
CA GLU A 82 -9.58 -0.06 -11.07
C GLU A 82 -10.92 0.11 -10.31
N ASN A 83 -11.10 -0.56 -9.16
CA ASN A 83 -12.34 -0.47 -8.40
C ASN A 83 -12.48 0.90 -7.73
N VAL A 84 -11.39 1.43 -7.17
CA VAL A 84 -11.37 2.79 -6.60
C VAL A 84 -11.60 3.83 -7.70
N THR A 85 -11.01 3.63 -8.87
CA THR A 85 -11.22 4.51 -10.03
C THR A 85 -12.68 4.52 -10.48
N ALA A 86 -13.30 3.35 -10.58
CA ALA A 86 -14.72 3.23 -10.92
C ALA A 86 -15.63 3.86 -9.84
N LEU A 87 -15.32 3.65 -8.57
CA LEU A 87 -16.03 4.26 -7.45
C LEU A 87 -15.97 5.79 -7.52
N VAL A 88 -14.79 6.37 -7.70
CA VAL A 88 -14.61 7.83 -7.81
C VAL A 88 -15.38 8.39 -9.00
N ASN A 89 -15.33 7.73 -10.17
CA ASN A 89 -16.06 8.18 -11.35
C ASN A 89 -17.58 8.11 -11.17
N THR A 90 -18.09 7.05 -10.53
CA THR A 90 -19.51 6.93 -10.18
C THR A 90 -19.94 8.05 -9.21
N THR A 91 -19.11 8.34 -8.21
CA THR A 91 -19.37 9.41 -7.25
C THR A 91 -19.35 10.78 -7.91
N ARG A 92 -18.39 11.04 -8.82
CA ARG A 92 -18.35 12.27 -9.63
C ARG A 92 -19.66 12.47 -10.42
N GLN A 93 -20.12 11.43 -11.11
CA GLN A 93 -21.37 11.50 -11.89
C GLN A 93 -22.57 11.79 -11.00
N ALA A 94 -22.69 11.09 -9.85
CA ALA A 94 -23.77 11.30 -8.90
C ALA A 94 -23.80 12.72 -8.31
N ALA A 95 -22.61 13.32 -8.10
CA ALA A 95 -22.44 14.68 -7.59
C ALA A 95 -22.49 15.78 -8.69
N GLY A 96 -22.68 15.42 -9.95
CA GLY A 96 -22.66 16.38 -11.07
C GLY A 96 -21.28 16.99 -11.34
N LEU A 97 -20.20 16.33 -10.89
CA LEU A 97 -18.83 16.75 -11.16
C LEU A 97 -18.39 16.36 -12.57
N ALA A 98 -17.43 17.08 -13.12
CA ALA A 98 -16.88 16.79 -14.44
C ALA A 98 -16.20 15.42 -14.50
N THR A 99 -16.46 14.68 -15.59
CA THR A 99 -15.82 13.41 -15.95
C THR A 99 -15.19 13.47 -17.35
N ASP A 100 -14.95 14.69 -17.82
CA ASP A 100 -14.42 15.00 -19.15
C ASP A 100 -12.89 14.94 -19.20
N GLN A 101 -12.34 15.39 -20.33
CA GLN A 101 -10.89 15.47 -20.55
C GLN A 101 -10.17 16.29 -19.48
N ALA A 102 -10.78 17.40 -19.01
CA ALA A 102 -10.16 18.24 -17.99
C ALA A 102 -10.05 17.53 -16.63
N ALA A 103 -11.03 16.70 -16.26
CA ALA A 103 -10.97 15.86 -15.08
C ALA A 103 -9.84 14.80 -15.19
N THR A 104 -9.72 14.16 -16.36
CA THR A 104 -8.65 13.18 -16.66
C THR A 104 -7.26 13.82 -16.57
N GLU A 105 -7.09 15.01 -17.12
CA GLU A 105 -5.82 15.73 -17.04
C GLU A 105 -5.49 16.18 -15.60
N ALA A 106 -6.49 16.48 -14.79
CA ALA A 106 -6.29 16.82 -13.39
C ALA A 106 -5.89 15.58 -12.55
N ASP A 107 -6.42 14.40 -12.87
CA ASP A 107 -6.02 13.12 -12.29
C ASP A 107 -4.57 12.77 -12.68
N ALA A 108 -4.21 12.96 -13.95
CA ALA A 108 -2.84 12.75 -14.41
C ALA A 108 -1.83 13.66 -13.68
N ARG A 109 -2.18 14.94 -13.47
CA ARG A 109 -1.33 15.85 -12.68
C ARG A 109 -1.18 15.41 -11.23
N LEU A 110 -2.21 14.83 -10.61
CA LEU A 110 -2.10 14.26 -9.27
C LEU A 110 -1.12 13.06 -9.27
N ALA A 111 -1.24 12.16 -10.23
CA ALA A 111 -0.35 11.01 -10.37
C ALA A 111 1.10 11.44 -10.58
N GLU A 112 1.36 12.42 -11.44
CA GLU A 112 2.68 13.00 -11.66
C GLU A 112 3.24 13.61 -10.37
N ALA A 113 2.48 14.46 -9.69
CA ALA A 113 2.92 15.08 -8.43
C ALA A 113 3.23 14.06 -7.34
N ALA A 114 2.42 13.01 -7.21
CA ALA A 114 2.66 11.92 -6.25
C ALA A 114 3.93 11.12 -6.61
N SER A 115 4.20 10.93 -7.90
CA SER A 115 5.42 10.25 -8.38
C SER A 115 6.67 11.10 -8.12
N GLU A 116 6.61 12.39 -8.40
CA GLU A 116 7.72 13.32 -8.16
C GLU A 116 8.09 13.42 -6.66
N LEU A 117 7.09 13.47 -5.77
CA LEU A 117 7.31 13.45 -4.32
C LEU A 117 8.07 12.22 -3.85
N ARG A 118 7.90 11.09 -4.52
CA ARG A 118 8.57 9.81 -4.18
C ARG A 118 9.94 9.65 -4.83
N LEU A 119 10.30 10.52 -5.76
CA LEU A 119 11.54 10.42 -6.53
C LEU A 119 12.77 10.69 -5.64
N VAL A 120 12.69 11.74 -4.83
CA VAL A 120 13.76 12.12 -3.90
C VAL A 120 13.48 11.47 -2.55
N LYS A 121 14.38 10.57 -2.14
CA LYS A 121 14.25 9.81 -0.89
C LYS A 121 14.73 10.67 0.29
N ASP A 122 14.00 10.60 1.39
CA ASP A 122 14.43 11.20 2.64
C ASP A 122 15.51 10.37 3.36
N ALA A 123 16.02 10.88 4.49
CA ALA A 123 17.09 10.22 5.22
C ALA A 123 16.68 8.83 5.78
N TRP A 124 15.43 8.69 6.19
CA TRP A 124 14.91 7.42 6.70
C TRP A 124 14.76 6.40 5.57
N GLU A 125 14.20 6.79 4.43
CA GLU A 125 14.07 5.92 3.25
C GLU A 125 15.44 5.45 2.75
N VAL A 126 16.43 6.36 2.72
CA VAL A 126 17.81 6.00 2.34
C VAL A 126 18.41 4.97 3.29
N GLU A 127 18.16 5.08 4.60
CA GLU A 127 18.64 4.10 5.58
C GLU A 127 17.95 2.74 5.40
N GLN A 128 16.64 2.72 5.15
CA GLN A 128 15.92 1.47 4.85
C GLN A 128 16.47 0.80 3.57
N LEU A 129 16.75 1.58 2.54
CA LEU A 129 17.36 1.06 1.30
C LEU A 129 18.77 0.47 1.55
N ARG A 130 19.60 1.13 2.36
CA ARG A 130 20.92 0.59 2.75
C ARG A 130 20.78 -0.72 3.50
N HIS A 131 19.86 -0.78 4.47
CA HIS A 131 19.58 -2.02 5.21
C HIS A 131 19.15 -3.15 4.26
N ALA A 132 18.24 -2.89 3.34
CA ALA A 132 17.80 -3.86 2.34
C ALA A 132 18.96 -4.37 1.45
N VAL A 133 19.88 -3.49 1.07
CA VAL A 133 21.11 -3.85 0.32
C VAL A 133 22.03 -4.74 1.16
N GLU A 134 22.23 -4.44 2.45
CA GLU A 134 23.06 -5.24 3.35
C GLU A 134 22.49 -6.64 3.58
N VAL A 135 21.18 -6.76 3.82
CA VAL A 135 20.48 -8.05 3.96
C VAL A 135 20.59 -8.86 2.66
N THR A 136 20.39 -8.20 1.52
CA THR A 136 20.53 -8.85 0.20
C THR A 136 21.95 -9.37 -0.01
N ARG A 137 22.97 -8.58 0.32
CA ARG A 137 24.37 -9.00 0.24
C ARG A 137 24.65 -10.21 1.13
N ALA A 138 24.19 -10.18 2.38
CA ALA A 138 24.34 -11.31 3.29
C ALA A 138 23.67 -12.59 2.76
N GLY A 139 22.48 -12.44 2.15
CA GLY A 139 21.80 -13.56 1.48
C GLY A 139 22.61 -14.14 0.32
N PHE A 140 23.23 -13.30 -0.52
CA PHE A 140 24.13 -13.78 -1.59
C PHE A 140 25.40 -14.42 -1.05
N ASP A 141 26.00 -13.90 0.00
CA ASP A 141 27.17 -14.48 0.64
C ASP A 141 26.86 -15.90 1.17
N ASP A 142 25.68 -16.11 1.74
CA ASP A 142 25.24 -17.44 2.21
C ASP A 142 24.91 -18.39 1.05
N LEU A 143 24.28 -17.85 -0.01
CA LEU A 143 24.02 -18.60 -1.23
C LEU A 143 25.34 -19.11 -1.84
N ILE A 144 26.37 -18.26 -1.96
CA ILE A 144 27.68 -18.64 -2.51
C ILE A 144 28.34 -19.73 -1.67
N ARG A 145 28.31 -19.62 -0.33
CA ARG A 145 28.80 -20.65 0.58
C ARG A 145 28.06 -21.99 0.42
N SER A 146 26.81 -21.95 -0.01
CA SER A 146 25.96 -23.13 -0.21
C SER A 146 26.17 -23.83 -1.57
N ILE A 147 26.92 -23.25 -2.52
CA ILE A 147 27.15 -23.80 -3.86
C ILE A 147 27.67 -25.25 -3.82
N PRO A 148 28.70 -25.61 -3.00
CA PRO A 148 29.19 -26.99 -2.98
C PRO A 148 28.12 -28.00 -2.58
N ARG A 149 27.25 -27.65 -1.63
CA ARG A 149 26.10 -28.47 -1.23
C ARG A 149 25.05 -28.57 -2.32
N ALA A 150 24.81 -27.48 -3.02
CA ALA A 150 23.83 -27.41 -4.11
C ALA A 150 24.25 -28.27 -5.30
N VAL A 151 25.53 -28.21 -5.70
CA VAL A 151 26.07 -29.03 -6.80
C VAL A 151 25.95 -30.52 -6.51
N ALA A 152 26.08 -30.96 -5.25
CA ALA A 152 25.94 -32.32 -4.84
C ALA A 152 24.47 -32.80 -4.71
N HIS A 153 23.48 -31.89 -4.85
CA HIS A 153 22.07 -32.21 -4.65
C HIS A 153 21.32 -32.19 -5.98
N TRP A 154 20.38 -33.14 -6.18
CA TRP A 154 19.60 -33.26 -7.40
C TRP A 154 18.64 -32.09 -7.69
N ARG A 155 18.34 -31.26 -6.67
CA ARG A 155 17.62 -29.99 -6.74
C ARG A 155 18.46 -28.87 -6.16
N GLY A 156 19.64 -28.65 -6.72
CA GLY A 156 20.60 -27.68 -6.21
C GLY A 156 20.06 -26.24 -6.16
N GLU A 157 19.23 -25.86 -7.15
CA GLU A 157 18.59 -24.54 -7.18
C GLU A 157 17.71 -24.27 -5.93
N ARG A 158 17.00 -25.32 -5.43
CA ARG A 158 16.18 -25.21 -4.21
C ARG A 158 17.02 -25.04 -2.95
N VAL A 159 18.22 -25.62 -2.95
CA VAL A 159 19.17 -25.42 -1.84
C VAL A 159 19.64 -23.98 -1.80
N LEU A 160 19.94 -23.39 -2.95
CA LEU A 160 20.38 -21.99 -3.06
C LEU A 160 19.24 -21.00 -2.74
N GLU A 161 18.03 -21.24 -3.27
CA GLU A 161 16.83 -20.48 -2.94
C GLU A 161 16.55 -20.47 -1.44
N GLY A 162 16.63 -21.66 -0.81
CA GLY A 162 16.42 -21.80 0.63
C GLY A 162 17.49 -21.09 1.46
N ALA A 163 18.75 -21.15 1.05
CA ALA A 163 19.86 -20.46 1.73
C ALA A 163 19.66 -18.93 1.69
N PHE A 164 19.40 -18.38 0.50
CA PHE A 164 19.11 -16.96 0.35
C PHE A 164 17.88 -16.54 1.14
N GLY A 165 16.78 -17.27 1.01
CA GLY A 165 15.51 -16.94 1.68
C GLY A 165 15.58 -17.01 3.20
N ALA A 166 16.42 -17.88 3.76
CA ALA A 166 16.63 -17.97 5.20
C ALA A 166 17.28 -16.70 5.80
N VAL A 167 18.12 -16.01 5.03
CA VAL A 167 18.76 -14.76 5.46
C VAL A 167 17.88 -13.56 5.12
N ALA A 168 17.31 -13.52 3.92
CA ALA A 168 16.57 -12.35 3.43
C ALA A 168 15.20 -12.14 4.10
N ARG A 169 14.72 -13.10 4.90
CA ARG A 169 13.43 -13.04 5.62
C ARG A 169 13.57 -12.90 7.13
N GLN A 170 14.74 -12.61 7.63
CA GLN A 170 15.00 -12.27 9.03
C GLN A 170 14.77 -10.78 9.28
#